data_6064707127bdb23425139d159f75a180
#
_entry.id   6064707127bdb23425139d159f75a180
#
_cell.length_a   1.000
_cell.length_b   1.000
_cell.length_c   1.000
_cell.angle_alpha   90.00
_cell.angle_beta   90.00
_cell.angle_gamma   90.00
#
_symmetry.space_group_name_H-M   'P 1'
#
loop_
_entity.id
_entity.type
_entity.pdbx_description
1 polymer ?
#
loop_
_entity_poly.entity_id
_entity_poly.type
_entity_poly.pdbx_seq_one_letter_code
_entity_poly.pdbx_strand_id
1 'polypeptide(L)'
;IKNFKHKSKDNLIIFEGLEMLKDIYGEGELISHIYQLSDIIANHKTTIILCLNSLAFSQQSVAKLKLISKPFILQDREEDLTAQYVSEGAIDTPLPGDKIELEMGGDGNPRLVLLAKLPRIGFTKNILVKRILQWRRMGLDVSEIEPALSYSDDKAYELYKIVEEKVRVAVDLDRFIHQNIDSIPAADVATDIFRLRQLTGLDDLEKKYYSSPD
;
A
#
# COMPACT_ATOMS: atom_id res chain seq x y z
N ILE A 1 -19.32 -25.42 20.30
CA ILE A 1 -19.61 -24.00 20.58
C ILE A 1 -19.50 -23.83 22.08
N LYS A 2 -18.45 -23.15 22.58
CA LYS A 2 -18.29 -22.85 23.98
C LYS A 2 -19.17 -21.63 24.31
N ASN A 3 -20.06 -21.79 25.31
CA ASN A 3 -20.90 -20.72 25.83
C ASN A 3 -20.03 -19.61 26.46
N PHE A 4 -19.92 -18.49 25.77
CA PHE A 4 -19.39 -17.25 26.36
C PHE A 4 -20.55 -16.52 27.07
N LYS A 5 -20.68 -16.70 28.38
CA LYS A 5 -21.50 -15.83 29.23
C LYS A 5 -20.70 -14.59 29.58
N HIS A 6 -20.74 -13.54 28.75
CA HIS A 6 -20.29 -12.21 29.16
C HIS A 6 -21.49 -11.33 29.57
N LYS A 7 -21.35 -10.61 30.68
CA LYS A 7 -22.34 -9.67 31.24
C LYS A 7 -22.48 -8.37 30.44
N SER A 8 -22.16 -8.32 29.16
CA SER A 8 -22.45 -7.15 28.33
C SER A 8 -23.84 -7.26 27.72
N LYS A 9 -24.58 -6.15 27.71
CA LYS A 9 -25.95 -6.10 27.18
C LYS A 9 -26.03 -6.34 25.66
N ASP A 10 -24.92 -6.24 24.95
CA ASP A 10 -24.81 -6.40 23.49
C ASP A 10 -23.66 -7.37 23.19
N ASN A 11 -23.92 -8.35 22.32
CA ASN A 11 -22.93 -9.33 21.89
C ASN A 11 -22.47 -9.00 20.46
N LEU A 12 -21.18 -9.14 20.21
CA LEU A 12 -20.58 -9.06 18.87
C LEU A 12 -19.95 -10.41 18.51
N ILE A 13 -20.32 -10.94 17.37
CA ILE A 13 -19.76 -12.19 16.81
C ILE A 13 -19.17 -11.86 15.44
N ILE A 14 -17.90 -12.26 15.23
CA ILE A 14 -17.23 -12.09 13.95
C ILE A 14 -17.04 -13.48 13.35
N PHE A 15 -17.53 -13.68 12.13
CA PHE A 15 -17.35 -14.89 11.36
C PHE A 15 -16.35 -14.66 10.24
N GLU A 16 -15.23 -15.36 10.32
CA GLU A 16 -14.19 -15.40 9.30
C GLU A 16 -14.10 -16.79 8.68
N GLY A 17 -13.55 -16.86 7.46
CA GLY A 17 -13.33 -18.15 6.77
C GLY A 17 -14.59 -18.75 6.17
N LEU A 18 -15.57 -17.95 5.78
CA LEU A 18 -16.80 -18.42 5.11
C LEU A 18 -16.49 -19.15 3.78
N GLU A 19 -15.38 -18.81 3.13
CA GLU A 19 -14.90 -19.49 1.92
C GLU A 19 -14.61 -20.97 2.20
N MET A 20 -13.92 -21.24 3.31
CA MET A 20 -13.62 -22.62 3.71
C MET A 20 -14.89 -23.41 4.07
N LEU A 21 -15.84 -22.77 4.75
CA LEU A 21 -17.14 -23.41 5.05
C LEU A 21 -17.93 -23.68 3.79
N LYS A 22 -17.87 -22.80 2.80
CA LYS A 22 -18.47 -23.02 1.48
C LYS A 22 -17.90 -24.26 0.79
N ASP A 23 -16.57 -24.44 0.85
CA ASP A 23 -15.90 -25.58 0.23
C ASP A 23 -16.24 -26.91 0.92
N ILE A 24 -16.51 -26.88 2.23
CA ILE A 24 -16.88 -28.09 3.02
C ILE A 24 -18.35 -28.45 2.84
N TYR A 25 -19.26 -27.49 2.93
CA TYR A 25 -20.71 -27.75 3.01
C TYR A 25 -21.45 -27.41 1.72
N GLY A 26 -20.81 -26.73 0.78
CA GLY A 26 -21.46 -26.19 -0.40
C GLY A 26 -22.07 -24.80 -0.16
N GLU A 27 -22.11 -24.02 -1.21
CA GLU A 27 -22.52 -22.60 -1.15
C GLU A 27 -24.00 -22.44 -0.73
N GLY A 28 -24.88 -23.29 -1.27
CA GLY A 28 -26.32 -23.24 -0.99
C GLY A 28 -26.66 -23.55 0.47
N GLU A 29 -26.01 -24.55 1.06
CA GLU A 29 -26.21 -24.91 2.47
C GLU A 29 -25.65 -23.85 3.40
N LEU A 30 -24.46 -23.32 3.10
CA LEU A 30 -23.88 -22.23 3.88
C LEU A 30 -24.82 -21.02 3.93
N ILE A 31 -25.36 -20.60 2.80
CA ILE A 31 -26.30 -19.48 2.73
C ILE A 31 -27.56 -19.78 3.55
N SER A 32 -28.09 -21.00 3.47
CA SER A 32 -29.25 -21.42 4.28
C SER A 32 -28.97 -21.32 5.78
N HIS A 33 -27.80 -21.77 6.24
CA HIS A 33 -27.40 -21.66 7.63
C HIS A 33 -27.26 -20.21 8.09
N ILE A 34 -26.73 -19.32 7.22
CA ILE A 34 -26.63 -17.89 7.55
C ILE A 34 -28.03 -17.27 7.70
N TYR A 35 -29.01 -17.65 6.85
CA TYR A 35 -30.40 -17.21 7.01
C TYR A 35 -30.97 -17.67 8.35
N GLN A 36 -30.82 -18.96 8.71
CA GLN A 36 -31.28 -19.49 10.01
C GLN A 36 -30.64 -18.76 11.18
N LEU A 37 -29.33 -18.45 11.06
CA LEU A 37 -28.61 -17.69 12.07
C LEU A 37 -29.17 -16.27 12.21
N SER A 38 -29.49 -15.63 11.08
CA SER A 38 -30.13 -14.30 11.06
C SER A 38 -31.47 -14.31 11.80
N ASP A 39 -32.30 -15.34 11.60
CA ASP A 39 -33.59 -15.48 12.29
C ASP A 39 -33.40 -15.68 13.81
N ILE A 40 -32.41 -16.49 14.22
CA ILE A 40 -32.10 -16.71 15.62
C ILE A 40 -31.68 -15.40 16.32
N ILE A 41 -30.85 -14.58 15.68
CA ILE A 41 -30.31 -13.37 16.29
C ILE A 41 -31.31 -12.19 16.24
N ALA A 42 -32.32 -12.24 15.36
CA ALA A 42 -33.31 -11.16 15.22
C ALA A 42 -33.97 -10.75 16.53
N ASN A 43 -34.09 -11.70 17.48
CA ASN A 43 -34.69 -11.47 18.80
C ASN A 43 -33.65 -11.27 19.92
N HIS A 44 -32.37 -11.21 19.56
CA HIS A 44 -31.27 -11.04 20.52
C HIS A 44 -30.51 -9.72 20.25
N LYS A 45 -29.99 -9.09 21.29
CA LYS A 45 -29.08 -7.96 21.17
C LYS A 45 -27.68 -8.44 20.76
N THR A 46 -27.61 -9.00 19.57
CA THR A 46 -26.39 -9.58 19.02
C THR A 46 -26.14 -9.05 17.63
N THR A 47 -24.96 -8.54 17.40
CA THR A 47 -24.48 -8.14 16.08
C THR A 47 -23.56 -9.22 15.55
N ILE A 48 -23.77 -9.65 14.30
CA ILE A 48 -22.88 -10.57 13.60
C ILE A 48 -22.24 -9.84 12.44
N ILE A 49 -20.91 -9.93 12.36
CA ILE A 49 -20.13 -9.47 11.22
C ILE A 49 -19.68 -10.71 10.44
N LEU A 50 -20.06 -10.78 9.17
CA LEU A 50 -19.64 -11.83 8.26
C LEU A 50 -18.51 -11.31 7.38
N CYS A 51 -17.29 -11.85 7.57
CA CYS A 51 -16.15 -11.54 6.72
C CYS A 51 -16.13 -12.50 5.53
N LEU A 52 -16.28 -11.98 4.32
CA LEU A 52 -16.24 -12.79 3.11
C LEU A 52 -15.55 -12.07 1.96
N ASN A 53 -14.87 -12.84 1.12
CA ASN A 53 -14.41 -12.37 -0.17
C ASN A 53 -15.52 -12.56 -1.21
N SER A 54 -16.12 -11.48 -1.69
CA SER A 54 -17.24 -11.53 -2.64
C SER A 54 -16.89 -12.22 -3.96
N LEU A 55 -15.60 -12.30 -4.33
CA LEU A 55 -15.14 -12.99 -5.53
C LEU A 55 -15.15 -14.53 -5.39
N ALA A 56 -15.17 -15.02 -4.15
CA ALA A 56 -15.24 -16.47 -3.88
C ALA A 56 -16.66 -17.02 -3.92
N PHE A 57 -17.69 -16.18 -4.01
CA PHE A 57 -19.10 -16.56 -4.00
C PHE A 57 -19.80 -16.21 -5.32
N SER A 58 -20.86 -16.95 -5.66
CA SER A 58 -21.70 -16.62 -6.80
C SER A 58 -22.41 -15.28 -6.59
N GLN A 59 -22.67 -14.56 -7.68
CA GLN A 59 -23.40 -13.27 -7.60
C GLN A 59 -24.77 -13.42 -6.94
N GLN A 60 -25.44 -14.59 -7.14
CA GLN A 60 -26.72 -14.88 -6.52
C GLN A 60 -26.61 -15.01 -5.00
N SER A 61 -25.58 -15.66 -4.51
CA SER A 61 -25.33 -15.82 -3.08
C SER A 61 -24.97 -14.49 -2.40
N VAL A 62 -24.13 -13.69 -3.04
CA VAL A 62 -23.82 -12.34 -2.57
C VAL A 62 -25.07 -11.46 -2.54
N ALA A 63 -25.93 -11.54 -3.57
CA ALA A 63 -27.20 -10.81 -3.59
C ALA A 63 -28.13 -11.26 -2.44
N LYS A 64 -28.23 -12.55 -2.18
CA LYS A 64 -29.02 -13.10 -1.05
C LYS A 64 -28.49 -12.59 0.30
N LEU A 65 -27.17 -12.61 0.52
CA LEU A 65 -26.58 -12.09 1.76
C LEU A 65 -26.87 -10.59 1.96
N LYS A 66 -26.86 -9.80 0.88
CA LYS A 66 -27.21 -8.37 0.92
C LYS A 66 -28.67 -8.09 1.31
N LEU A 67 -29.56 -9.06 1.16
CA LEU A 67 -30.97 -8.92 1.59
C LEU A 67 -31.13 -9.00 3.12
N ILE A 68 -30.28 -9.77 3.79
CA ILE A 68 -30.36 -10.01 5.24
C ILE A 68 -29.32 -9.23 6.04
N SER A 69 -28.34 -8.64 5.38
CA SER A 69 -27.25 -7.89 6.02
C SER A 69 -27.03 -6.55 5.35
N LYS A 70 -26.59 -5.56 6.11
CA LYS A 70 -26.04 -4.33 5.52
C LYS A 70 -24.61 -4.60 5.08
N PRO A 71 -24.28 -4.46 3.79
CA PRO A 71 -22.91 -4.57 3.37
C PRO A 71 -22.09 -3.47 4.01
N PHE A 72 -21.07 -3.84 4.73
CA PHE A 72 -20.02 -2.96 5.21
C PHE A 72 -18.81 -3.23 4.33
N ILE A 73 -18.62 -2.35 3.35
CA ILE A 73 -17.41 -2.37 2.56
C ILE A 73 -16.36 -1.73 3.48
N LEU A 74 -15.42 -2.53 3.97
CA LEU A 74 -14.17 -1.97 4.44
C LEU A 74 -13.60 -1.27 3.20
N GLN A 75 -13.77 0.04 3.14
CA GLN A 75 -12.96 0.84 2.24
C GLN A 75 -11.53 0.37 2.46
N ASP A 76 -10.87 0.01 1.38
CA ASP A 76 -9.49 -0.45 1.49
C ASP A 76 -8.79 0.52 2.43
N ARG A 77 -8.09 -0.02 3.42
CA ARG A 77 -7.38 0.75 4.47
C ARG A 77 -6.42 1.81 3.91
N GLU A 78 -6.33 1.86 2.59
CA GLU A 78 -5.65 2.86 1.80
C GLU A 78 -6.21 4.28 2.01
N GLU A 79 -7.55 4.44 2.19
CA GLU A 79 -8.15 5.76 2.46
C GLU A 79 -7.98 6.20 3.92
N ASP A 80 -8.01 5.27 4.88
CA ASP A 80 -7.73 5.56 6.29
C ASP A 80 -6.24 5.88 6.53
N LEU A 81 -5.34 5.26 5.76
CA LEU A 81 -3.92 5.61 5.78
C LEU A 81 -3.69 7.00 5.19
N THR A 82 -4.45 7.40 4.16
CA THR A 82 -4.37 8.76 3.60
C THR A 82 -4.75 9.82 4.61
N ALA A 83 -5.77 9.59 5.43
CA ALA A 83 -6.18 10.52 6.49
C ALA A 83 -5.11 10.70 7.58
N GLN A 84 -4.34 9.65 7.90
CA GLN A 84 -3.24 9.69 8.86
C GLN A 84 -2.01 10.42 8.31
N TYR A 85 -1.72 10.29 6.99
CA TYR A 85 -0.63 11.00 6.33
C TYR A 85 -0.88 12.51 6.24
N VAL A 86 -2.12 12.94 6.03
CA VAL A 86 -2.50 14.34 5.95
C VAL A 86 -2.30 15.05 7.29
N SER A 87 -2.40 14.32 8.43
CA SER A 87 -2.21 14.90 9.76
C SER A 87 -0.74 15.17 10.14
N GLU A 88 0.23 14.57 9.43
CA GLU A 88 1.67 14.72 9.72
C GLU A 88 2.40 15.74 8.82
N GLY A 89 1.67 16.59 8.10
CA GLY A 89 2.26 17.78 7.45
C GLY A 89 2.80 17.61 6.02
N ALA A 90 2.48 16.50 5.33
CA ALA A 90 2.85 16.30 3.93
C ALA A 90 1.66 16.52 2.99
N ILE A 91 1.21 17.77 2.88
CA ILE A 91 -0.05 18.13 2.20
C ILE A 91 -0.02 17.89 0.66
N ASP A 92 1.16 17.68 0.05
CA ASP A 92 1.29 17.53 -1.42
C ASP A 92 2.11 16.31 -1.87
N THR A 93 2.27 15.30 -1.02
CA THR A 93 3.15 14.17 -1.38
C THR A 93 2.32 12.97 -1.86
N PRO A 94 2.53 12.46 -3.10
CA PRO A 94 1.73 11.37 -3.66
C PRO A 94 1.78 10.08 -2.84
N LEU A 95 0.61 9.45 -2.67
CA LEU A 95 0.41 8.20 -1.95
C LEU A 95 0.52 6.98 -2.89
N PRO A 96 0.68 5.76 -2.36
CA PRO A 96 0.70 4.56 -3.17
C PRO A 96 -0.59 4.39 -3.98
N GLY A 97 -0.46 4.33 -5.31
CA GLY A 97 -1.60 4.21 -6.21
C GLY A 97 -2.09 5.51 -6.84
N ASP A 98 -1.70 6.67 -6.31
CA ASP A 98 -2.00 7.94 -6.94
C ASP A 98 -1.41 8.05 -8.34
N LYS A 99 -2.13 8.72 -9.23
CA LYS A 99 -1.57 9.12 -10.52
C LYS A 99 -0.60 10.26 -10.28
N ILE A 100 0.68 9.98 -10.49
CA ILE A 100 1.71 11.01 -10.43
C ILE A 100 1.75 11.67 -11.81
N GLU A 101 1.45 12.96 -11.86
CA GLU A 101 1.74 13.79 -13.02
C GLU A 101 3.24 14.06 -13.03
N LEU A 102 3.96 13.39 -13.92
CA LEU A 102 5.41 13.53 -14.03
C LEU A 102 5.72 14.63 -15.04
N GLU A 103 6.37 15.68 -14.58
CA GLU A 103 6.98 16.66 -15.46
C GLU A 103 8.17 16.02 -16.19
N MET A 104 8.23 16.20 -17.50
CA MET A 104 9.38 15.74 -18.28
C MET A 104 10.50 16.76 -18.18
N GLY A 105 11.69 16.30 -17.84
CA GLY A 105 12.89 17.11 -17.88
C GLY A 105 13.33 17.41 -19.32
N GLY A 106 14.18 18.41 -19.50
CA GLY A 106 14.78 18.74 -20.80
C GLY A 106 15.69 17.64 -21.35
N ASP A 107 16.06 16.68 -20.53
CA ASP A 107 16.83 15.47 -20.86
C ASP A 107 15.95 14.30 -21.36
N GLY A 108 14.62 14.53 -21.48
CA GLY A 108 13.66 13.51 -21.90
C GLY A 108 13.28 12.49 -20.81
N ASN A 109 13.80 12.65 -19.60
CA ASN A 109 13.46 11.80 -18.46
C ASN A 109 12.39 12.47 -17.58
N PRO A 110 11.50 11.69 -16.94
CA PRO A 110 10.57 12.24 -15.96
C PRO A 110 11.34 12.78 -14.73
N ARG A 111 10.90 13.91 -14.19
CA ARG A 111 11.43 14.46 -12.94
C ARG A 111 11.13 13.51 -11.78
N LEU A 112 12.07 13.39 -10.88
CA LEU A 112 11.85 12.62 -9.67
C LEU A 112 10.99 13.43 -8.68
N VAL A 113 9.98 12.77 -8.10
CA VAL A 113 9.05 13.37 -7.15
C VAL A 113 9.19 12.65 -5.81
N LEU A 114 9.25 13.43 -4.72
CA LEU A 114 9.25 12.89 -3.38
C LEU A 114 7.89 12.26 -3.08
N LEU A 115 7.90 11.00 -2.65
CA LEU A 115 6.69 10.28 -2.28
C LEU A 115 6.56 10.18 -0.76
N ALA A 116 5.30 10.09 -0.25
CA ALA A 116 5.04 9.93 1.17
C ALA A 116 5.70 8.65 1.72
N LYS A 117 6.30 8.71 2.92
CA LYS A 117 6.83 7.52 3.60
C LYS A 117 5.71 6.56 3.93
N LEU A 118 5.94 5.27 3.70
CA LEU A 118 4.99 4.25 4.13
C LEU A 118 5.28 3.89 5.60
N PRO A 119 4.29 4.01 6.50
CA PRO A 119 4.46 3.55 7.87
C PRO A 119 4.46 2.03 7.93
N ARG A 120 4.99 1.48 9.03
CA ARG A 120 4.93 0.04 9.26
C ARG A 120 3.49 -0.45 9.46
N ILE A 121 2.65 0.37 10.12
CA ILE A 121 1.24 0.06 10.36
C ILE A 121 0.48 0.19 9.04
N GLY A 122 -0.14 -0.90 8.59
CA GLY A 122 -0.85 -0.96 7.32
C GLY A 122 0.02 -1.24 6.09
N PHE A 123 1.33 -1.46 6.25
CA PHE A 123 2.18 -1.91 5.17
C PHE A 123 1.76 -3.31 4.70
N THR A 124 1.47 -3.44 3.42
CA THR A 124 1.09 -4.68 2.75
C THR A 124 1.87 -4.86 1.46
N LYS A 125 1.93 -6.09 0.97
CA LYS A 125 2.57 -6.38 -0.33
C LYS A 125 1.90 -5.62 -1.49
N ASN A 126 0.59 -5.42 -1.44
CA ASN A 126 -0.13 -4.65 -2.47
C ASN A 126 0.31 -3.18 -2.48
N ILE A 127 0.48 -2.57 -1.31
CA ILE A 127 1.00 -1.21 -1.18
C ILE A 127 2.43 -1.14 -1.69
N LEU A 128 3.26 -2.14 -1.34
CA LEU A 128 4.63 -2.24 -1.84
C LEU A 128 4.68 -2.32 -3.38
N VAL A 129 3.84 -3.16 -3.99
CA VAL A 129 3.75 -3.26 -5.47
C VAL A 129 3.39 -1.91 -6.10
N LYS A 130 2.39 -1.22 -5.56
CA LYS A 130 1.99 0.12 -6.03
C LYS A 130 3.16 1.10 -5.94
N ARG A 131 3.91 1.09 -4.84
CA ARG A 131 5.09 1.93 -4.63
C ARG A 131 6.21 1.61 -5.62
N ILE A 132 6.51 0.35 -5.86
CA ILE A 132 7.48 -0.08 -6.87
C ILE A 132 7.08 0.44 -8.26
N LEU A 133 5.80 0.34 -8.62
CA LEU A 133 5.30 0.85 -9.89
C LEU A 133 5.42 2.38 -10.00
N GLN A 134 5.20 3.12 -8.92
CA GLN A 134 5.40 4.57 -8.90
C GLN A 134 6.88 4.92 -9.15
N TRP A 135 7.81 4.29 -8.45
CA TRP A 135 9.24 4.50 -8.63
C TRP A 135 9.71 4.15 -10.05
N ARG A 136 9.23 3.04 -10.62
CA ARG A 136 9.54 2.66 -12.01
C ARG A 136 8.99 3.66 -13.03
N ARG A 137 7.80 4.22 -12.79
CA ARG A 137 7.25 5.28 -13.66
C ARG A 137 8.10 6.55 -13.64
N MET A 138 8.78 6.84 -12.55
CA MET A 138 9.76 7.93 -12.46
C MET A 138 11.10 7.59 -13.11
N GLY A 139 11.26 6.38 -13.67
CA GLY A 139 12.50 5.93 -14.32
C GLY A 139 13.58 5.47 -13.36
N LEU A 140 13.22 5.09 -12.11
CA LEU A 140 14.17 4.52 -11.15
C LEU A 140 14.27 3.00 -11.33
N ASP A 141 15.49 2.48 -11.29
CA ASP A 141 15.74 1.05 -11.16
C ASP A 141 15.67 0.64 -9.69
N VAL A 142 14.58 0.00 -9.35
CA VAL A 142 14.32 -0.51 -8.01
C VAL A 142 14.27 -2.03 -7.98
N SER A 143 15.04 -2.70 -8.83
CA SER A 143 15.08 -4.17 -8.92
C SER A 143 15.50 -4.81 -7.59
N GLU A 144 16.33 -4.13 -6.79
CA GLU A 144 16.79 -4.65 -5.48
C GLU A 144 15.63 -4.85 -4.46
N ILE A 145 14.47 -4.21 -4.65
CA ILE A 145 13.32 -4.40 -3.75
C ILE A 145 12.42 -5.58 -4.16
N GLU A 146 12.54 -6.10 -5.37
CA GLU A 146 11.67 -7.17 -5.88
C GLU A 146 11.64 -8.43 -4.98
N PRO A 147 12.77 -8.88 -4.39
CA PRO A 147 12.75 -10.01 -3.46
C PRO A 147 11.82 -9.82 -2.26
N ALA A 148 11.52 -8.56 -1.87
CA ALA A 148 10.62 -8.26 -0.77
C ALA A 148 9.19 -8.80 -1.00
N LEU A 149 8.77 -8.95 -2.26
CA LEU A 149 7.47 -9.50 -2.61
C LEU A 149 7.29 -10.96 -2.16
N SER A 150 8.39 -11.69 -1.98
CA SER A 150 8.42 -13.07 -1.50
C SER A 150 8.69 -13.20 0.01
N TYR A 151 9.06 -12.10 0.68
CA TYR A 151 9.40 -12.11 2.11
C TYR A 151 8.14 -12.01 2.97
N SER A 152 8.30 -12.27 4.28
CA SER A 152 7.31 -11.87 5.28
C SER A 152 7.18 -10.35 5.33
N ASP A 153 6.03 -9.83 5.79
CA ASP A 153 5.77 -8.38 5.81
C ASP A 153 6.83 -7.60 6.60
N ASP A 154 7.39 -8.17 7.67
CA ASP A 154 8.45 -7.53 8.45
C ASP A 154 9.74 -7.38 7.64
N LYS A 155 10.19 -8.46 7.01
CA LYS A 155 11.41 -8.44 6.17
C LYS A 155 11.20 -7.58 4.92
N ALA A 156 10.00 -7.62 4.34
CA ALA A 156 9.66 -6.79 3.20
C ALA A 156 9.71 -5.30 3.56
N TYR A 157 9.20 -4.93 4.74
CA TYR A 157 9.25 -3.55 5.21
C TYR A 157 10.67 -3.07 5.51
N GLU A 158 11.53 -3.93 6.10
CA GLU A 158 12.94 -3.56 6.33
C GLU A 158 13.68 -3.28 5.01
N LEU A 159 13.48 -4.14 3.99
CA LEU A 159 14.07 -3.90 2.67
C LEU A 159 13.49 -2.65 2.00
N TYR A 160 12.17 -2.45 2.14
CA TYR A 160 11.51 -1.23 1.65
C TYR A 160 12.16 0.04 2.23
N LYS A 161 12.41 0.11 3.53
CA LYS A 161 13.03 1.28 4.16
C LYS A 161 14.40 1.61 3.57
N ILE A 162 15.21 0.57 3.33
CA ILE A 162 16.54 0.74 2.75
C ILE A 162 16.45 1.35 1.35
N VAL A 163 15.58 0.81 0.51
CA VAL A 163 15.41 1.31 -0.87
C VAL A 163 14.74 2.69 -0.88
N GLU A 164 13.76 2.91 0.00
CA GLU A 164 13.11 4.21 0.12
C GLU A 164 14.08 5.32 0.50
N GLU A 165 15.02 5.07 1.40
CA GLU A 165 16.05 6.05 1.75
C GLU A 165 16.94 6.37 0.55
N LYS A 166 17.39 5.36 -0.21
CA LYS A 166 18.13 5.59 -1.46
C LYS A 166 17.34 6.43 -2.46
N VAL A 167 16.03 6.14 -2.61
CA VAL A 167 15.18 6.92 -3.51
C VAL A 167 15.07 8.37 -3.05
N ARG A 168 15.00 8.64 -1.73
CA ARG A 168 14.97 10.02 -1.21
C ARG A 168 16.24 10.78 -1.53
N VAL A 169 17.38 10.16 -1.27
CA VAL A 169 18.67 10.73 -1.65
C VAL A 169 18.72 11.02 -3.15
N ALA A 170 18.25 10.08 -3.98
CA ALA A 170 18.19 10.27 -5.42
C ALA A 170 17.28 11.44 -5.84
N VAL A 171 16.12 11.63 -5.18
CA VAL A 171 15.22 12.77 -5.45
C VAL A 171 15.88 14.09 -5.08
N ASP A 172 16.58 14.17 -3.95
CA ASP A 172 17.24 15.38 -3.51
C ASP A 172 18.42 15.73 -4.42
N LEU A 173 19.22 14.74 -4.84
CA LEU A 173 20.29 14.91 -5.81
C LEU A 173 19.76 15.31 -7.20
N ASP A 174 18.67 14.70 -7.69
CA ASP A 174 18.04 15.07 -8.97
C ASP A 174 17.65 16.56 -8.95
N ARG A 175 17.02 16.98 -7.85
CA ARG A 175 16.63 18.40 -7.67
C ARG A 175 17.82 19.32 -7.67
N PHE A 176 18.88 18.97 -6.93
CA PHE A 176 20.10 19.78 -6.84
C PHE A 176 20.80 19.91 -8.19
N ILE A 177 20.99 18.80 -8.92
CA ILE A 177 21.64 18.78 -10.24
C ILE A 177 20.86 19.67 -11.20
N HIS A 178 19.54 19.57 -11.22
CA HIS A 178 18.73 20.38 -12.14
C HIS A 178 18.66 21.87 -11.76
N GLN A 179 18.75 22.20 -10.49
CA GLN A 179 18.84 23.62 -10.07
C GLN A 179 20.18 24.26 -10.42
N ASN A 180 21.24 23.45 -10.55
CA ASN A 180 22.60 23.91 -10.81
C ASN A 180 23.14 23.46 -12.18
N ILE A 181 22.26 23.10 -13.12
CA ILE A 181 22.62 22.45 -14.39
C ILE A 181 23.60 23.28 -15.22
N ASP A 182 23.48 24.61 -15.19
CA ASP A 182 24.34 25.55 -15.93
C ASP A 182 25.77 25.61 -15.35
N SER A 183 25.95 25.16 -14.09
CA SER A 183 27.23 25.19 -13.39
C SER A 183 27.97 23.86 -13.45
N ILE A 184 27.32 22.78 -13.94
CA ILE A 184 27.87 21.44 -13.99
C ILE A 184 28.18 21.08 -15.46
N PRO A 185 29.36 20.50 -15.76
CA PRO A 185 29.66 20.03 -17.12
C PRO A 185 28.61 19.05 -17.62
N ALA A 186 28.14 19.22 -18.85
CA ALA A 186 27.04 18.40 -19.40
C ALA A 186 27.31 16.89 -19.42
N ALA A 187 28.58 16.48 -19.61
CA ALA A 187 29.00 15.09 -19.54
C ALA A 187 28.85 14.49 -18.14
N ASP A 188 29.15 15.28 -17.11
CA ASP A 188 28.98 14.89 -15.71
C ASP A 188 27.51 14.78 -15.36
N VAL A 189 26.68 15.75 -15.78
CA VAL A 189 25.22 15.70 -15.56
C VAL A 189 24.61 14.43 -16.10
N ALA A 190 24.93 14.06 -17.34
CA ALA A 190 24.37 12.83 -17.94
C ALA A 190 24.80 11.55 -17.20
N THR A 191 26.07 11.48 -16.82
CA THR A 191 26.60 10.33 -16.06
C THR A 191 26.00 10.23 -14.67
N ASP A 192 25.91 11.36 -13.97
CA ASP A 192 25.42 11.39 -12.60
C ASP A 192 23.89 11.15 -12.53
N ILE A 193 23.11 11.67 -13.48
CA ILE A 193 21.68 11.34 -13.61
C ILE A 193 21.50 9.83 -13.89
N PHE A 194 22.32 9.24 -14.74
CA PHE A 194 22.25 7.80 -14.99
C PHE A 194 22.52 6.99 -13.72
N ARG A 195 23.61 7.29 -12.98
CA ARG A 195 23.94 6.62 -11.71
C ARG A 195 22.84 6.79 -10.66
N LEU A 196 22.29 7.98 -10.56
CA LEU A 196 21.20 8.33 -9.66
C LEU A 196 19.95 7.48 -9.95
N ARG A 197 19.59 7.30 -11.24
CA ARG A 197 18.43 6.49 -11.63
C ARG A 197 18.64 5.00 -11.42
N GLN A 198 19.87 4.55 -11.43
CA GLN A 198 20.26 3.18 -11.06
C GLN A 198 20.38 2.99 -9.54
N LEU A 199 20.15 4.02 -8.72
CA LEU A 199 20.35 4.04 -7.27
C LEU A 199 21.75 3.55 -6.85
N THR A 200 22.77 3.85 -7.67
CA THR A 200 24.16 3.38 -7.47
C THR A 200 25.12 4.54 -7.21
N GLY A 201 26.04 4.36 -6.27
CA GLY A 201 27.06 5.38 -5.95
C GLY A 201 26.49 6.68 -5.45
N LEU A 202 25.36 6.64 -4.75
CA LEU A 202 24.67 7.84 -4.21
C LEU A 202 25.54 8.56 -3.19
N ASP A 203 26.24 7.82 -2.33
CA ASP A 203 27.18 8.41 -1.33
C ASP A 203 28.29 9.24 -1.99
N ASP A 204 28.78 8.78 -3.16
CA ASP A 204 29.80 9.54 -3.90
C ASP A 204 29.22 10.79 -4.54
N LEU A 205 27.97 10.70 -5.02
CA LEU A 205 27.25 11.86 -5.56
C LEU A 205 26.93 12.88 -4.47
N GLU A 206 26.50 12.42 -3.29
CA GLU A 206 26.29 13.31 -2.14
C GLU A 206 27.59 14.04 -1.76
N LYS A 207 28.70 13.34 -1.68
CA LYS A 207 30.01 13.97 -1.42
C LYS A 207 30.38 14.98 -2.52
N LYS A 208 30.15 14.61 -3.79
CA LYS A 208 30.44 15.49 -4.94
C LYS A 208 29.68 16.80 -4.89
N TYR A 209 28.40 16.77 -4.49
CA TYR A 209 27.50 17.92 -4.60
C TYR A 209 27.24 18.66 -3.29
N TYR A 210 27.34 18.00 -2.13
CA TYR A 210 27.05 18.61 -0.83
C TYR A 210 28.28 18.83 0.05
N SER A 211 29.44 18.19 -0.25
CA SER A 211 30.66 18.54 0.46
C SER A 211 31.18 19.84 -0.15
N SER A 212 31.14 20.92 0.60
CA SER A 212 31.81 22.17 0.25
C SER A 212 33.29 21.89 0.00
N PRO A 213 33.90 22.44 -1.06
CA PRO A 213 35.33 22.48 -1.14
C PRO A 213 35.84 23.39 0.01
N ASP A 214 36.61 22.81 0.94
CA ASP A 214 37.44 23.60 1.87
C ASP A 214 38.43 24.46 1.10
#